data_fd9daeeb0def94f88a4b5a7f176d55f3
#
_entry.id   fd9daeeb0def94f88a4b5a7f176d55f3
#
_cell.length_a   1.000
_cell.length_b   1.000
_cell.length_c   1.000
_cell.angle_alpha   90.00
_cell.angle_beta   90.00
_cell.angle_gamma   90.00
#
_symmetry.space_group_name_H-M   'P 1'
#
loop_
_entity.id
_entity.type
_entity.pdbx_description
1 polymer ?
#
loop_
_entity_poly.entity_id
_entity_poly.type
_entity_poly.pdbx_seq_one_letter_code
_entity_poly.pdbx_strand_id
1 'polypeptide(L)'
;MKTLTLRRYKGKKPVAVLVDDEDYENVRQYPWSKNYLGYISGKVDGKRVYLHRLIMGYPDGKVVDHINGDKLDNRKQNLRICTVRQNVMNSKTPKNNTSGHTGVSLRSDRKLYRANIMVNRRQIYLGSFERIEDAVLARKQAEVKYFGEFAYAND
;
A
#
# COMPACT_ATOMS: atom_id res chain seq x y z
N MET A 1 18.40 11.76 2.48
CA MET A 1 17.54 10.74 3.14
C MET A 1 18.00 10.56 4.56
N LYS A 2 17.12 10.77 5.54
CA LYS A 2 17.41 10.56 6.97
C LYS A 2 16.53 9.45 7.54
N THR A 3 16.97 8.90 8.67
CA THR A 3 16.24 7.83 9.38
C THR A 3 15.74 8.37 10.71
N LEU A 4 14.43 8.33 10.91
CA LEU A 4 13.81 8.60 12.19
C LEU A 4 13.74 7.29 12.98
N THR A 5 14.51 7.18 14.07
CA THR A 5 14.53 5.99 14.91
C THR A 5 13.45 6.08 15.98
N LEU A 6 12.47 5.20 15.92
CA LEU A 6 11.43 5.11 16.95
C LEU A 6 12.00 4.45 18.20
N ARG A 7 11.72 5.04 19.37
CA ARG A 7 12.19 4.50 20.66
C ARG A 7 11.65 3.10 20.90
N ARG A 8 12.46 2.29 21.56
CA ARG A 8 12.05 0.95 22.04
C ARG A 8 10.82 1.07 22.94
N TYR A 9 9.80 0.24 22.65
CA TYR A 9 8.67 0.05 23.55
C TYR A 9 8.64 -1.43 23.97
N LYS A 10 8.67 -1.68 25.29
CA LYS A 10 8.56 -3.04 25.89
C LYS A 10 9.47 -4.09 25.24
N GLY A 11 10.78 -3.82 25.11
CA GLY A 11 11.76 -4.80 24.63
C GLY A 11 11.78 -5.07 23.12
N LYS A 12 10.93 -4.44 22.34
CA LYS A 12 10.93 -4.56 20.85
C LYS A 12 12.14 -3.84 20.26
N LYS A 13 12.65 -4.37 19.13
CA LYS A 13 13.76 -3.74 18.39
C LYS A 13 13.38 -2.31 17.95
N PRO A 14 14.33 -1.37 17.88
CA PRO A 14 14.10 -0.05 17.30
C PRO A 14 13.57 -0.19 15.87
N VAL A 15 12.66 0.69 15.49
CA VAL A 15 12.11 0.73 14.13
C VAL A 15 12.70 1.93 13.41
N ALA A 16 13.34 1.70 12.28
CA ALA A 16 13.84 2.72 11.38
C ALA A 16 12.73 3.16 10.44
N VAL A 17 12.50 4.47 10.33
CA VAL A 17 11.49 5.09 9.46
C VAL A 17 12.21 6.06 8.53
N LEU A 18 12.03 5.89 7.23
CA LEU A 18 12.66 6.73 6.21
C LEU A 18 11.84 8.01 6.01
N VAL A 19 12.53 9.15 5.99
CA VAL A 19 11.97 10.47 5.68
C VAL A 19 12.96 11.27 4.83
N ASP A 20 12.48 12.29 4.14
CA ASP A 20 13.35 13.21 3.42
C ASP A 20 14.10 14.13 4.38
N ASP A 21 15.26 14.64 3.94
CA ASP A 21 16.12 15.49 4.77
C ASP A 21 15.42 16.79 5.17
N GLU A 22 14.61 17.32 4.28
CA GLU A 22 13.83 18.54 4.50
C GLU A 22 12.71 18.40 5.54
N ASP A 23 12.11 17.21 5.65
CA ASP A 23 11.04 16.94 6.60
C ASP A 23 11.55 16.50 7.98
N TYR A 24 12.81 16.02 8.04
CA TYR A 24 13.37 15.39 9.23
C TYR A 24 13.36 16.30 10.47
N GLU A 25 13.80 17.54 10.36
CA GLU A 25 13.86 18.47 11.50
C GLU A 25 12.46 18.78 12.04
N ASN A 26 11.47 18.86 11.14
CA ASN A 26 10.08 19.11 11.50
C ASN A 26 9.45 17.91 12.25
N VAL A 27 9.73 16.69 11.82
CA VAL A 27 9.07 15.50 12.37
C VAL A 27 9.79 14.96 13.61
N ARG A 28 11.12 15.08 13.73
CA ARG A 28 11.91 14.51 14.84
C ARG A 28 11.54 15.06 16.23
N GLN A 29 10.93 16.22 16.30
CA GLN A 29 10.54 16.84 17.56
C GLN A 29 9.35 16.16 18.24
N TYR A 30 8.58 15.35 17.53
CA TYR A 30 7.39 14.69 18.05
C TYR A 30 7.65 13.23 18.44
N PRO A 31 6.89 12.68 19.43
CA PRO A 31 7.00 11.28 19.83
C PRO A 31 6.21 10.39 18.87
N TRP A 32 6.92 9.68 18.00
CA TRP A 32 6.33 8.73 17.06
C TRP A 32 6.34 7.30 17.58
N SER A 33 5.32 6.52 17.18
CA SER A 33 5.20 5.09 17.46
C SER A 33 4.57 4.36 16.27
N LYS A 34 4.92 3.09 16.10
CA LYS A 34 4.28 2.21 15.13
C LYS A 34 3.00 1.64 15.73
N ASN A 35 1.85 1.86 15.09
CA ASN A 35 0.58 1.31 15.52
C ASN A 35 0.39 -0.16 15.09
N TYR A 36 -0.70 -0.81 15.49
CA TYR A 36 -1.00 -2.21 15.18
C TYR A 36 -1.22 -2.47 13.68
N LEU A 37 -1.64 -1.46 12.92
CA LEU A 37 -1.77 -1.51 11.45
C LEU A 37 -0.44 -1.30 10.73
N GLY A 38 0.65 -1.02 11.46
CA GLY A 38 1.97 -0.79 10.90
C GLY A 38 2.27 0.67 10.53
N TYR A 39 1.31 1.58 10.62
CA TYR A 39 1.53 3.01 10.35
C TYR A 39 2.27 3.69 11.49
N ILE A 40 3.02 4.74 11.14
CA ILE A 40 3.68 5.62 12.12
C ILE A 40 2.70 6.72 12.53
N SER A 41 2.43 6.83 13.81
CA SER A 41 1.52 7.83 14.39
C SER A 41 2.10 8.44 15.67
N GLY A 42 1.75 9.68 15.95
CA GLY A 42 2.22 10.43 17.13
C GLY A 42 1.23 11.48 17.57
N LYS A 43 1.59 12.26 18.60
CA LYS A 43 0.87 13.46 19.02
C LYS A 43 1.59 14.70 18.49
N VAL A 44 0.88 15.55 17.75
CA VAL A 44 1.30 16.87 17.27
C VAL A 44 0.24 17.84 17.75
N ASP A 45 0.63 18.86 18.52
CA ASP A 45 -0.26 19.87 19.10
C ASP A 45 -1.49 19.26 19.79
N GLY A 46 -1.26 18.21 20.59
CA GLY A 46 -2.29 17.51 21.35
C GLY A 46 -3.17 16.54 20.55
N LYS A 47 -3.11 16.56 19.22
CA LYS A 47 -3.90 15.71 18.32
C LYS A 47 -3.11 14.49 17.85
N ARG A 48 -3.77 13.33 17.75
CA ARG A 48 -3.15 12.15 17.14
C ARG A 48 -3.13 12.29 15.63
N VAL A 49 -1.94 12.16 15.05
CA VAL A 49 -1.71 12.28 13.61
C VAL A 49 -0.89 11.12 13.05
N TYR A 50 -1.02 10.85 11.76
CA TYR A 50 -0.16 9.93 11.03
C TYR A 50 0.99 10.69 10.38
N LEU A 51 2.22 10.14 10.42
CA LEU A 51 3.43 10.76 9.90
C LEU A 51 3.30 11.12 8.40
N HIS A 52 2.89 10.15 7.56
CA HIS A 52 2.70 10.37 6.13
C HIS A 52 1.68 11.49 5.82
N ARG A 53 0.64 11.64 6.65
CA ARG A 53 -0.34 12.72 6.48
C ARG A 53 0.22 14.07 6.90
N LEU A 54 1.05 14.13 7.95
CA LEU A 54 1.74 15.35 8.36
C LEU A 54 2.68 15.83 7.25
N ILE A 55 3.51 14.93 6.70
CA ILE A 55 4.46 15.24 5.61
C ILE A 55 3.72 15.76 4.36
N MET A 56 2.55 15.20 4.03
CA MET A 56 1.77 15.56 2.84
C MET A 56 0.72 16.65 3.09
N GLY A 57 0.78 17.35 4.23
CA GLY A 57 -0.04 18.55 4.50
C GLY A 57 -1.54 18.28 4.73
N TYR A 58 -1.94 17.08 5.19
CA TYR A 58 -3.34 16.73 5.53
C TYR A 58 -4.34 17.01 4.41
N PRO A 59 -4.23 16.37 3.24
CA PRO A 59 -5.11 16.65 2.11
C PRO A 59 -6.58 16.37 2.44
N ASP A 60 -7.45 17.40 2.27
CA ASP A 60 -8.88 17.31 2.57
C ASP A 60 -9.59 16.34 1.63
N GLY A 61 -10.49 15.51 2.18
CA GLY A 61 -11.27 14.53 1.43
C GLY A 61 -10.45 13.46 0.70
N LYS A 62 -9.13 13.44 0.90
CA LYS A 62 -8.18 12.51 0.29
C LYS A 62 -7.47 11.66 1.34
N VAL A 63 -6.84 10.61 0.89
CA VAL A 63 -5.92 9.79 1.69
C VAL A 63 -4.51 9.91 1.14
N VAL A 64 -3.52 9.59 1.98
CA VAL A 64 -2.12 9.48 1.56
C VAL A 64 -1.79 7.99 1.53
N ASP A 65 -1.31 7.52 0.38
CA ASP A 65 -0.94 6.14 0.11
C ASP A 65 0.58 5.99 0.04
N HIS A 66 1.09 4.83 0.43
CA HIS A 66 2.49 4.43 0.24
C HIS A 66 2.59 3.62 -1.05
N ILE A 67 3.22 4.17 -2.09
CA ILE A 67 3.28 3.60 -3.45
C ILE A 67 3.83 2.16 -3.42
N ASN A 68 4.92 1.92 -2.68
CA ASN A 68 5.53 0.59 -2.52
C ASN A 68 4.85 -0.27 -1.42
N GLY A 69 3.79 0.23 -0.76
CA GLY A 69 3.10 -0.43 0.35
C GLY A 69 3.93 -0.57 1.64
N ASP A 70 5.16 -0.02 1.72
CA ASP A 70 5.96 0.02 2.95
C ASP A 70 5.62 1.27 3.78
N LYS A 71 4.94 1.05 4.89
CA LYS A 71 4.50 2.09 5.83
C LYS A 71 5.62 2.75 6.64
N LEU A 72 6.85 2.22 6.51
CA LEU A 72 8.05 2.78 7.13
C LEU A 72 8.79 3.73 6.19
N ASP A 73 8.50 3.71 4.89
CA ASP A 73 9.07 4.63 3.91
C ASP A 73 8.14 5.83 3.70
N ASN A 74 8.37 6.90 4.47
CA ASN A 74 7.58 8.12 4.46
C ASN A 74 8.25 9.25 3.65
N ARG A 75 9.09 8.92 2.68
CA ARG A 75 9.65 9.90 1.74
C ARG A 75 8.57 10.35 0.74
N LYS A 76 8.57 11.62 0.36
CA LYS A 76 7.59 12.19 -0.57
C LYS A 76 7.51 11.45 -1.90
N GLN A 77 8.66 10.96 -2.41
CA GLN A 77 8.70 10.13 -3.63
C GLN A 77 7.93 8.81 -3.52
N ASN A 78 7.71 8.30 -2.30
CA ASN A 78 6.93 7.08 -2.02
C ASN A 78 5.51 7.39 -1.54
N LEU A 79 5.17 8.65 -1.33
CA LEU A 79 3.84 9.07 -0.88
C LEU A 79 3.07 9.70 -2.03
N ARG A 80 1.79 9.38 -2.13
CA ARG A 80 0.90 10.03 -3.09
C ARG A 80 -0.46 10.34 -2.46
N ILE A 81 -1.04 11.47 -2.88
CA ILE A 81 -2.39 11.85 -2.49
C ILE A 81 -3.37 11.18 -3.45
N CYS A 82 -4.34 10.44 -2.91
CA CYS A 82 -5.30 9.71 -3.72
C CYS A 82 -6.69 9.68 -3.06
N THR A 83 -7.69 9.24 -3.80
CA THR A 83 -9.00 8.91 -3.24
C THR A 83 -8.94 7.57 -2.50
N VAL A 84 -9.88 7.32 -1.59
CA VAL A 84 -10.01 6.01 -0.91
C VAL A 84 -10.09 4.87 -1.94
N ARG A 85 -10.77 5.10 -3.07
CA ARG A 85 -10.92 4.11 -4.14
C ARG A 85 -9.59 3.78 -4.82
N GLN A 86 -8.78 4.79 -5.15
CA GLN A 86 -7.45 4.62 -5.72
C GLN A 86 -6.50 3.90 -4.74
N ASN A 87 -6.60 4.22 -3.46
CA ASN A 87 -5.82 3.53 -2.42
C ASN A 87 -6.14 2.03 -2.34
N VAL A 88 -7.40 1.64 -2.54
CA VAL A 88 -7.79 0.22 -2.58
C VAL A 88 -7.16 -0.51 -3.77
N MET A 89 -6.91 0.16 -4.90
CA MET A 89 -6.24 -0.42 -6.07
C MET A 89 -4.78 -0.81 -5.78
N ASN A 90 -4.10 -0.10 -4.87
CA ASN A 90 -2.74 -0.39 -4.39
C ASN A 90 -2.72 -1.41 -3.23
N SER A 91 -3.76 -2.21 -3.05
CA SER A 91 -3.81 -3.16 -1.93
C SER A 91 -3.03 -4.44 -2.23
N LYS A 92 -2.29 -4.92 -1.22
CA LYS A 92 -1.60 -6.22 -1.27
C LYS A 92 -2.58 -7.38 -1.42
N THR A 93 -2.12 -8.45 -2.05
CA THR A 93 -2.85 -9.71 -2.14
C THR A 93 -3.28 -10.19 -0.74
N PRO A 94 -4.57 -10.52 -0.52
CA PRO A 94 -5.05 -11.02 0.77
C PRO A 94 -4.33 -12.31 1.19
N LYS A 95 -4.08 -12.47 2.48
CA LYS A 95 -3.36 -13.66 3.03
C LYS A 95 -4.07 -15.00 2.77
N ASN A 96 -5.38 -14.99 2.57
CA ASN A 96 -6.19 -16.18 2.24
C ASN A 96 -6.29 -16.45 0.74
N ASN A 97 -5.53 -15.72 -0.08
CA ASN A 97 -5.47 -15.98 -1.52
C ASN A 97 -4.68 -17.24 -1.80
N THR A 98 -5.34 -18.24 -2.40
CA THR A 98 -4.77 -19.59 -2.64
C THR A 98 -3.86 -19.64 -3.86
N SER A 99 -3.99 -18.71 -4.81
CA SER A 99 -3.13 -18.66 -5.99
C SER A 99 -1.85 -17.83 -5.79
N GLY A 100 -1.77 -17.04 -4.70
CA GLY A 100 -0.70 -16.07 -4.48
C GLY A 100 -0.85 -14.77 -5.28
N HIS A 101 -1.79 -14.69 -6.24
CA HIS A 101 -1.97 -13.53 -7.13
C HIS A 101 -3.39 -12.95 -7.02
N THR A 102 -3.48 -11.62 -6.83
CA THR A 102 -4.77 -10.92 -6.75
C THR A 102 -5.59 -11.10 -8.02
N GLY A 103 -6.85 -11.54 -7.86
CA GLY A 103 -7.77 -11.70 -8.99
C GLY A 103 -7.51 -12.91 -9.88
N VAL A 104 -6.58 -13.80 -9.50
CA VAL A 104 -6.36 -15.09 -10.14
C VAL A 104 -6.83 -16.20 -9.21
N SER A 105 -7.55 -17.19 -9.73
CA SER A 105 -8.03 -18.34 -8.96
C SER A 105 -8.04 -19.59 -9.83
N LEU A 106 -7.69 -20.75 -9.23
CA LEU A 106 -7.80 -22.06 -9.89
C LEU A 106 -9.25 -22.53 -9.85
N ARG A 107 -9.79 -22.90 -10.99
CA ARG A 107 -11.06 -23.63 -11.10
C ARG A 107 -10.79 -25.12 -11.07
N SER A 108 -11.12 -25.74 -9.95
CA SER A 108 -10.87 -27.18 -9.72
C SER A 108 -11.62 -28.09 -10.71
N ASP A 109 -12.82 -27.68 -11.16
CA ASP A 109 -13.66 -28.44 -12.10
C ASP A 109 -13.05 -28.57 -13.50
N ARG A 110 -12.24 -27.60 -13.93
CA ARG A 110 -11.66 -27.54 -15.29
C ARG A 110 -10.14 -27.48 -15.30
N LYS A 111 -9.50 -27.46 -14.13
CA LYS A 111 -8.03 -27.28 -13.97
C LYS A 111 -7.48 -26.04 -14.71
N LEU A 112 -8.30 -24.97 -14.79
CA LEU A 112 -7.95 -23.73 -15.46
C LEU A 112 -7.82 -22.59 -14.45
N TYR A 113 -6.88 -21.70 -14.70
CA TYR A 113 -6.70 -20.45 -13.93
C TYR A 113 -7.60 -19.36 -14.49
N ARG A 114 -8.51 -18.85 -13.67
CA ARG A 114 -9.41 -17.76 -14.02
C ARG A 114 -8.81 -16.44 -13.55
N ALA A 115 -8.72 -15.45 -14.47
CA ALA A 115 -8.33 -14.10 -14.14
C ALA A 115 -9.53 -13.13 -14.18
N ASN A 116 -9.63 -12.26 -13.17
CA ASN A 116 -10.67 -11.23 -13.05
C ASN A 116 -10.08 -9.93 -12.50
N ILE A 117 -10.73 -8.81 -12.81
CA ILE A 117 -10.42 -7.52 -12.18
C ILE A 117 -11.72 -6.83 -11.74
N MET A 118 -11.68 -6.17 -10.58
CA MET A 118 -12.79 -5.37 -10.07
C MET A 118 -12.60 -3.91 -10.45
N VAL A 119 -13.45 -3.38 -11.32
CA VAL A 119 -13.43 -1.97 -11.74
C VAL A 119 -14.80 -1.36 -11.49
N ASN A 120 -14.88 -0.27 -10.76
CA ASN A 120 -16.12 0.45 -10.48
C ASN A 120 -17.22 -0.44 -9.86
N ARG A 121 -16.85 -1.33 -8.93
CA ARG A 121 -17.73 -2.34 -8.30
C ARG A 121 -18.28 -3.38 -9.30
N ARG A 122 -17.74 -3.45 -10.50
CA ARG A 122 -18.08 -4.47 -11.49
C ARG A 122 -16.88 -5.40 -11.68
N GLN A 123 -17.14 -6.70 -11.64
CA GLN A 123 -16.14 -7.71 -11.95
C GLN A 123 -16.03 -7.87 -13.47
N ILE A 124 -14.83 -7.69 -14.00
CA ILE A 124 -14.51 -7.92 -15.39
C ILE A 124 -13.76 -9.24 -15.48
N TYR A 125 -14.28 -10.16 -16.29
CA TYR A 125 -13.61 -11.42 -16.60
C TYR A 125 -12.55 -11.16 -17.68
N LEU A 126 -11.32 -11.65 -17.43
CA LEU A 126 -10.16 -11.44 -18.30
C LEU A 126 -9.81 -12.71 -19.11
N GLY A 127 -10.28 -13.88 -18.69
CA GLY A 127 -10.04 -15.14 -19.35
C GLY A 127 -9.86 -16.33 -18.40
N SER A 128 -9.81 -17.51 -18.99
CA SER A 128 -9.38 -18.76 -18.34
C SER A 128 -8.16 -19.30 -19.09
N PHE A 129 -7.15 -19.72 -18.36
CA PHE A 129 -5.82 -20.06 -18.87
C PHE A 129 -5.38 -21.43 -18.31
N GLU A 130 -4.65 -22.20 -19.08
CA GLU A 130 -4.07 -23.46 -18.62
C GLU A 130 -2.91 -23.23 -17.66
N ARG A 131 -2.17 -22.15 -17.83
CA ARG A 131 -1.01 -21.78 -17.01
C ARG A 131 -1.33 -20.60 -16.13
N ILE A 132 -0.83 -20.63 -14.90
CA ILE A 132 -1.00 -19.52 -13.94
C ILE A 132 -0.32 -18.23 -14.42
N GLU A 133 0.84 -18.36 -15.08
CA GLU A 133 1.61 -17.22 -15.60
C GLU A 133 0.80 -16.41 -16.60
N ASP A 134 0.04 -17.07 -17.48
CA ASP A 134 -0.79 -16.40 -18.48
C ASP A 134 -1.97 -15.65 -17.82
N ALA A 135 -2.57 -16.26 -16.79
CA ALA A 135 -3.61 -15.61 -16.00
C ALA A 135 -3.09 -14.39 -15.24
N VAL A 136 -1.89 -14.48 -14.68
CA VAL A 136 -1.21 -13.38 -13.99
C VAL A 136 -0.86 -12.26 -14.98
N LEU A 137 -0.34 -12.60 -16.15
CA LEU A 137 -0.02 -11.62 -17.19
C LEU A 137 -1.27 -10.85 -17.65
N ALA A 138 -2.37 -11.56 -17.91
CA ALA A 138 -3.65 -10.94 -18.27
C ALA A 138 -4.16 -10.00 -17.16
N ARG A 139 -3.97 -10.40 -15.89
CA ARG A 139 -4.32 -9.57 -14.74
C ARG A 139 -3.45 -8.32 -14.65
N LYS A 140 -2.13 -8.43 -14.80
CA LYS A 140 -1.20 -7.28 -14.79
C LYS A 140 -1.49 -6.29 -15.92
N GLN A 141 -1.75 -6.77 -17.13
CA GLN A 141 -2.15 -5.92 -18.25
C GLN A 141 -3.45 -5.14 -17.96
N ALA A 142 -4.43 -5.80 -17.34
CA ALA A 142 -5.67 -5.17 -16.94
C ALA A 142 -5.45 -4.12 -15.81
N GLU A 143 -4.55 -4.37 -14.87
CA GLU A 143 -4.20 -3.39 -13.83
C GLU A 143 -3.59 -2.13 -14.43
N VAL A 144 -2.63 -2.26 -15.34
CA VAL A 144 -2.07 -1.11 -16.07
C VAL A 144 -3.16 -0.35 -16.82
N LYS A 145 -4.06 -1.06 -17.52
CA LYS A 145 -5.15 -0.46 -18.29
C LYS A 145 -6.16 0.30 -17.42
N TYR A 146 -6.58 -0.28 -16.29
CA TYR A 146 -7.70 0.24 -15.49
C TYR A 146 -7.29 1.05 -14.27
N PHE A 147 -6.09 0.81 -13.73
CA PHE A 147 -5.58 1.44 -12.51
C PHE A 147 -4.43 2.41 -12.78
N GLY A 148 -3.73 2.27 -13.92
CA GLY A 148 -2.61 3.14 -14.28
C GLY A 148 -1.55 3.19 -13.18
N GLU A 149 -1.16 4.39 -12.77
CA GLU A 149 -0.19 4.63 -11.68
C GLU A 149 -0.61 4.11 -10.29
N PHE A 150 -1.90 3.76 -10.11
CA PHE A 150 -2.41 3.19 -8.85
C PHE A 150 -2.37 1.66 -8.81
N ALA A 151 -1.90 0.99 -9.86
CA ALA A 151 -1.64 -0.44 -9.83
C ALA A 151 -0.54 -0.76 -8.79
N TYR A 152 -0.69 -1.88 -8.06
CA TYR A 152 0.32 -2.28 -7.07
C TYR A 152 1.63 -2.69 -7.77
N ALA A 153 2.70 -2.00 -7.44
CA ALA A 153 3.98 -2.12 -8.17
C ALA A 153 4.84 -3.35 -7.77
N ASN A 154 4.46 -4.10 -6.73
CA ASN A 154 5.32 -5.11 -6.09
C ASN A 154 4.78 -6.54 -6.19
N ASP A 155 4.21 -6.93 -7.34
CA ASP A 155 3.92 -8.35 -7.64
C ASP A 155 5.00 -8.99 -8.51
#